data_17af2dadd8b166d542c1b1dab1e6b685
#
_entry.id   17af2dadd8b166d542c1b1dab1e6b685
#
_cell.length_a   1.000
_cell.length_b   1.000
_cell.length_c   1.000
_cell.angle_alpha   90.00
_cell.angle_beta   90.00
_cell.angle_gamma   90.00
#
_symmetry.space_group_name_H-M   'P 1'
#
loop_
_entity.id
_entity.type
_entity.pdbx_description
1 polymer ?
#
loop_
_entity_poly.entity_id
_entity_poly.type
_entity_poly.pdbx_seq_one_letter_code
_entity_poly.pdbx_strand_id
1 'polypeptide(L)'
;PSPGVFTVDAWARGHIKQELLKVGWPAEDHAGYTPGTPHEIELAEDGWTLRPYQRKAVDIFSEGGSGVVVLPCGAGKTLVGAAAMAETKTTTLILVTNTVSARQWRDELLKRTSLTPEEIGEYSGQAKEVKPVTIATYQILTAKRKGEYAHLALLDALDWGLIVYDEVHLLPAPVFK
;
A
#
# COMPACT_ATOMS: atom_id res chain seq x y z
N PRO A 1 19.42 13.97 -26.74
CA PRO A 1 17.97 13.72 -26.63
C PRO A 1 17.29 14.27 -27.88
N SER A 2 16.37 13.51 -28.46
CA SER A 2 15.53 13.98 -29.56
C SER A 2 14.68 15.17 -29.09
N PRO A 3 14.29 16.13 -29.95
CA PRO A 3 13.41 17.23 -29.57
C PRO A 3 12.14 16.68 -28.90
N GLY A 4 11.80 17.17 -27.70
CA GLY A 4 10.65 16.72 -26.93
C GLY A 4 10.88 15.49 -26.01
N VAL A 5 12.10 14.96 -25.94
CA VAL A 5 12.47 13.86 -25.02
C VAL A 5 13.36 14.41 -23.91
N PHE A 6 12.95 14.16 -22.66
CA PHE A 6 13.67 14.61 -21.46
C PHE A 6 14.04 13.41 -20.61
N THR A 7 15.25 13.41 -20.03
CA THR A 7 15.65 12.45 -19.02
C THR A 7 15.41 13.06 -17.64
N VAL A 8 14.80 12.31 -16.78
CA VAL A 8 14.49 12.71 -15.39
C VAL A 8 14.91 11.61 -14.43
N ASP A 9 15.25 11.99 -13.19
CA ASP A 9 15.55 11.03 -12.16
C ASP A 9 14.30 10.21 -11.76
N ALA A 10 14.46 8.95 -11.44
CA ALA A 10 13.36 8.04 -11.11
C ALA A 10 12.50 8.56 -9.94
N TRP A 11 13.10 9.19 -8.94
CA TRP A 11 12.39 9.77 -7.79
C TRP A 11 11.47 10.95 -8.17
N ALA A 12 11.72 11.62 -9.28
CA ALA A 12 10.89 12.73 -9.76
C ALA A 12 9.60 12.28 -10.45
N ARG A 13 9.41 10.95 -10.71
CA ARG A 13 8.27 10.39 -11.44
C ARG A 13 6.90 10.88 -10.92
N GLY A 14 6.68 10.76 -9.61
CA GLY A 14 5.41 11.17 -9.00
C GLY A 14 5.19 12.68 -9.05
N HIS A 15 6.25 13.45 -8.79
CA HIS A 15 6.18 14.92 -8.82
C HIS A 15 5.86 15.44 -10.22
N ILE A 16 6.52 14.93 -11.24
CA ILE A 16 6.28 15.32 -12.64
C ILE A 16 4.83 15.02 -13.05
N LYS A 17 4.29 13.85 -12.70
CA LYS A 17 2.90 13.49 -12.98
C LYS A 17 1.92 14.48 -12.34
N GLN A 18 2.17 14.88 -11.09
CA GLN A 18 1.34 15.84 -10.37
C GLN A 18 1.39 17.24 -11.04
N GLU A 19 2.58 17.71 -11.39
CA GLU A 19 2.74 19.02 -12.03
C GLU A 19 2.10 19.05 -13.42
N LEU A 20 2.28 17.99 -14.21
CA LEU A 20 1.62 17.88 -15.53
C LEU A 20 0.09 17.86 -15.40
N LEU A 21 -0.45 17.16 -14.40
CA LEU A 21 -1.89 17.14 -14.15
C LEU A 21 -2.43 18.54 -13.80
N LYS A 22 -1.70 19.33 -13.02
CA LYS A 22 -2.09 20.71 -12.66
C LYS A 22 -2.20 21.64 -13.88
N VAL A 23 -1.38 21.42 -14.89
CA VAL A 23 -1.41 22.21 -16.13
C VAL A 23 -2.32 21.59 -17.20
N GLY A 24 -3.10 20.56 -16.85
CA GLY A 24 -4.08 19.94 -17.76
C GLY A 24 -3.48 18.92 -18.75
N TRP A 25 -2.25 18.45 -18.50
CA TRP A 25 -1.55 17.47 -19.34
C TRP A 25 -1.27 16.20 -18.54
N PRO A 26 -2.27 15.32 -18.32
CA PRO A 26 -2.05 14.08 -17.60
C PRO A 26 -1.03 13.21 -18.33
N ALA A 27 0.00 12.76 -17.60
CA ALA A 27 1.03 11.89 -18.16
C ALA A 27 0.51 10.46 -18.26
N GLU A 28 0.71 9.85 -19.42
CA GLU A 28 0.59 8.41 -19.59
C GLU A 28 1.88 7.75 -19.09
N ASP A 29 1.76 6.88 -18.09
CA ASP A 29 2.91 6.34 -17.37
C ASP A 29 3.21 4.89 -17.76
N HIS A 30 4.21 4.71 -18.60
CA HIS A 30 4.66 3.41 -19.08
C HIS A 30 5.89 2.85 -18.36
N ALA A 31 6.35 3.48 -17.27
CA ALA A 31 7.55 3.02 -16.55
C ALA A 31 7.35 1.72 -15.78
N GLY A 32 6.10 1.26 -15.62
CA GLY A 32 5.78 0.05 -14.89
C GLY A 32 5.94 0.18 -13.37
N TYR A 33 5.80 -0.93 -12.69
CA TYR A 33 5.99 -1.09 -11.25
C TYR A 33 6.98 -2.21 -10.99
N THR A 34 7.71 -2.13 -9.86
CA THR A 34 8.53 -3.24 -9.39
C THR A 34 7.60 -4.36 -8.91
N PRO A 35 7.78 -5.61 -9.34
CA PRO A 35 6.86 -6.70 -8.98
C PRO A 35 6.92 -7.07 -7.51
N GLY A 36 7.97 -6.69 -6.79
CA GLY A 36 8.23 -7.07 -5.41
C GLY A 36 8.69 -8.52 -5.25
N THR A 37 8.89 -8.95 -4.00
CA THR A 37 9.22 -10.33 -3.70
C THR A 37 7.94 -11.16 -3.69
N PRO A 38 7.85 -12.27 -4.45
CA PRO A 38 6.68 -13.14 -4.44
C PRO A 38 6.36 -13.66 -3.04
N HIS A 39 5.10 -13.65 -2.68
CA HIS A 39 4.60 -14.20 -1.43
C HIS A 39 3.18 -14.73 -1.63
N GLU A 40 2.96 -16.03 -1.39
CA GLU A 40 1.66 -16.66 -1.63
C GLU A 40 0.61 -16.17 -0.63
N ILE A 41 -0.45 -15.60 -1.15
CA ILE A 41 -1.60 -15.13 -0.38
C ILE A 41 -2.86 -15.53 -1.14
N GLU A 42 -3.80 -16.18 -0.47
CA GLU A 42 -5.09 -16.58 -1.03
C GLU A 42 -6.21 -16.09 -0.12
N LEU A 43 -7.37 -15.77 -0.71
CA LEU A 43 -8.57 -15.51 0.08
C LEU A 43 -9.14 -16.83 0.62
N ALA A 44 -9.41 -16.85 1.92
CA ALA A 44 -10.15 -17.93 2.56
C ALA A 44 -11.65 -17.62 2.50
N GLU A 45 -12.29 -17.96 1.38
CA GLU A 45 -13.72 -17.70 1.13
C GLU A 45 -14.62 -18.74 1.84
N ASP A 46 -14.39 -18.96 3.14
CA ASP A 46 -15.18 -19.88 3.95
C ASP A 46 -16.44 -19.17 4.48
N GLY A 47 -17.57 -19.43 3.81
CA GLY A 47 -18.88 -18.86 4.17
C GLY A 47 -19.08 -17.38 3.86
N TRP A 48 -18.22 -16.77 3.06
CA TRP A 48 -18.33 -15.40 2.59
C TRP A 48 -17.70 -15.24 1.20
N THR A 49 -18.10 -14.20 0.47
CA THR A 49 -17.50 -13.83 -0.83
C THR A 49 -17.39 -12.31 -0.93
N LEU A 50 -16.52 -11.84 -1.81
CA LEU A 50 -16.45 -10.42 -2.13
C LEU A 50 -17.77 -9.95 -2.74
N ARG A 51 -18.25 -8.81 -2.28
CA ARG A 51 -19.40 -8.14 -2.89
C ARG A 51 -19.03 -7.64 -4.30
N PRO A 52 -19.99 -7.49 -5.22
CA PRO A 52 -19.70 -7.08 -6.60
C PRO A 52 -18.86 -5.79 -6.71
N TYR A 53 -19.13 -4.79 -5.87
CA TYR A 53 -18.38 -3.53 -5.87
C TYR A 53 -16.96 -3.69 -5.35
N GLN A 54 -16.72 -4.62 -4.41
CA GLN A 54 -15.38 -4.94 -3.88
C GLN A 54 -14.56 -5.65 -4.97
N ARG A 55 -15.14 -6.63 -5.65
CA ARG A 55 -14.50 -7.32 -6.78
C ARG A 55 -14.15 -6.32 -7.88
N LYS A 56 -15.10 -5.47 -8.28
CA LYS A 56 -14.87 -4.44 -9.29
C LYS A 56 -13.71 -3.50 -8.92
N ALA A 57 -13.57 -3.13 -7.65
CA ALA A 57 -12.47 -2.28 -7.19
C ALA A 57 -11.11 -3.00 -7.35
N VAL A 58 -11.05 -4.30 -7.06
CA VAL A 58 -9.84 -5.12 -7.22
C VAL A 58 -9.50 -5.29 -8.69
N ASP A 59 -10.48 -5.57 -9.54
CA ASP A 59 -10.28 -5.75 -10.99
C ASP A 59 -9.68 -4.47 -11.62
N ILE A 60 -10.26 -3.30 -11.31
CA ILE A 60 -9.75 -2.00 -11.78
C ILE A 60 -8.33 -1.73 -11.27
N PHE A 61 -8.05 -2.07 -10.01
CA PHE A 61 -6.70 -1.94 -9.46
C PHE A 61 -5.70 -2.84 -10.20
N SER A 62 -6.07 -4.09 -10.45
CA SER A 62 -5.21 -5.08 -11.14
C SER A 62 -4.88 -4.64 -12.57
N GLU A 63 -5.83 -4.03 -13.27
CA GLU A 63 -5.62 -3.46 -14.61
C GLU A 63 -4.71 -2.23 -14.59
N GLY A 64 -4.89 -1.34 -13.60
CA GLY A 64 -4.21 -0.03 -13.54
C GLY A 64 -2.91 -0.04 -12.72
N GLY A 65 -2.69 -1.04 -11.87
CA GLY A 65 -1.52 -1.16 -10.97
C GLY A 65 -1.50 -0.15 -9.82
N SER A 66 -2.39 0.84 -9.81
CA SER A 66 -2.55 1.80 -8.70
C SER A 66 -3.93 2.45 -8.73
N GLY A 67 -4.40 2.94 -7.58
CA GLY A 67 -5.69 3.62 -7.53
C GLY A 67 -6.10 4.01 -6.13
N VAL A 68 -7.22 4.73 -6.04
CA VAL A 68 -7.85 5.11 -4.77
C VAL A 68 -9.25 4.50 -4.72
N VAL A 69 -9.51 3.74 -3.67
CA VAL A 69 -10.81 3.12 -3.42
C VAL A 69 -11.56 3.91 -2.35
N VAL A 70 -12.65 4.55 -2.73
CA VAL A 70 -13.50 5.31 -1.81
C VAL A 70 -14.74 4.51 -1.47
N LEU A 71 -14.83 4.08 -0.22
CA LEU A 71 -15.97 3.31 0.30
C LEU A 71 -16.43 3.88 1.64
N PRO A 72 -17.75 3.85 1.94
CA PRO A 72 -18.25 4.26 3.25
C PRO A 72 -17.70 3.37 4.38
N CYS A 73 -17.78 3.86 5.61
CA CYS A 73 -17.44 3.08 6.79
C CYS A 73 -18.23 1.77 6.83
N GLY A 74 -17.59 0.65 7.20
CA GLY A 74 -18.22 -0.66 7.27
C GLY A 74 -18.46 -1.36 5.92
N ALA A 75 -18.10 -0.74 4.79
CA ALA A 75 -18.24 -1.36 3.47
C ALA A 75 -17.15 -2.41 3.14
N GLY A 76 -16.24 -2.68 4.08
CA GLY A 76 -15.21 -3.70 3.93
C GLY A 76 -14.01 -3.25 3.10
N LYS A 77 -13.48 -2.05 3.34
CA LYS A 77 -12.22 -1.57 2.72
C LYS A 77 -11.08 -2.55 2.91
N THR A 78 -10.94 -3.12 4.12
CA THR A 78 -9.92 -4.13 4.45
C THR A 78 -10.03 -5.38 3.56
N LEU A 79 -11.26 -5.81 3.21
CA LEU A 79 -11.48 -6.94 2.31
C LEU A 79 -11.00 -6.65 0.88
N VAL A 80 -11.17 -5.40 0.42
CA VAL A 80 -10.63 -4.99 -0.89
C VAL A 80 -9.11 -5.04 -0.87
N GLY A 81 -8.48 -4.56 0.21
CA GLY A 81 -7.04 -4.66 0.39
C GLY A 81 -6.55 -6.10 0.44
N ALA A 82 -7.20 -6.97 1.21
CA ALA A 82 -6.88 -8.40 1.28
C ALA A 82 -7.01 -9.09 -0.09
N ALA A 83 -8.04 -8.73 -0.86
CA ALA A 83 -8.24 -9.26 -2.20
C ALA A 83 -7.17 -8.75 -3.19
N ALA A 84 -6.77 -7.48 -3.10
CA ALA A 84 -5.65 -6.96 -3.89
C ALA A 84 -4.33 -7.67 -3.56
N MET A 85 -4.09 -8.01 -2.29
CA MET A 85 -2.93 -8.82 -1.87
C MET A 85 -2.97 -10.22 -2.48
N ALA A 86 -4.14 -10.86 -2.51
CA ALA A 86 -4.32 -12.19 -3.10
C ALA A 86 -4.16 -12.19 -4.64
N GLU A 87 -4.45 -11.08 -5.30
CA GLU A 87 -4.22 -10.92 -6.75
C GLU A 87 -2.74 -10.66 -7.06
N THR A 88 -2.07 -9.82 -6.26
CA THR A 88 -0.66 -9.46 -6.50
C THR A 88 0.32 -10.54 -6.05
N LYS A 89 -0.02 -11.32 -5.03
CA LYS A 89 0.81 -12.41 -4.45
C LYS A 89 2.25 -12.00 -4.19
N THR A 90 2.41 -10.92 -3.47
CA THR A 90 3.72 -10.31 -3.23
C THR A 90 3.83 -9.75 -1.81
N THR A 91 5.06 -9.48 -1.37
CA THR A 91 5.30 -8.75 -0.12
C THR A 91 4.52 -7.45 -0.08
N THR A 92 3.83 -7.23 1.03
CA THR A 92 2.89 -6.10 1.17
C THR A 92 3.21 -5.26 2.40
N LEU A 93 3.25 -3.95 2.20
CA LEU A 93 3.31 -2.96 3.28
C LEU A 93 1.96 -2.28 3.43
N ILE A 94 1.35 -2.39 4.61
CA ILE A 94 0.06 -1.75 4.94
C ILE A 94 0.31 -0.60 5.90
N LEU A 95 -0.08 0.60 5.51
CA LEU A 95 0.09 1.81 6.31
C LEU A 95 -1.25 2.23 6.90
N VAL A 96 -1.30 2.32 8.23
CA VAL A 96 -2.51 2.59 9.00
C VAL A 96 -2.34 3.80 9.94
N THR A 97 -3.44 4.32 10.44
CA THR A 97 -3.45 5.53 11.27
C THR A 97 -2.95 5.30 12.70
N ASN A 98 -3.18 4.11 13.27
CA ASN A 98 -2.84 3.81 14.66
C ASN A 98 -2.76 2.30 14.92
N THR A 99 -2.34 1.91 16.12
CA THR A 99 -2.18 0.50 16.52
C THR A 99 -3.50 -0.28 16.61
N VAL A 100 -4.63 0.40 16.86
CA VAL A 100 -5.95 -0.26 16.85
C VAL A 100 -6.29 -0.69 15.41
N SER A 101 -6.11 0.20 14.45
CA SER A 101 -6.27 -0.13 13.03
C SER A 101 -5.30 -1.25 12.59
N ALA A 102 -4.06 -1.24 13.10
CA ALA A 102 -3.10 -2.32 12.80
C ALA A 102 -3.60 -3.68 13.27
N ARG A 103 -4.15 -3.76 14.49
CA ARG A 103 -4.75 -5.00 15.01
C ARG A 103 -5.97 -5.44 14.22
N GLN A 104 -6.86 -4.51 13.86
CA GLN A 104 -8.03 -4.82 13.03
C GLN A 104 -7.61 -5.39 11.67
N TRP A 105 -6.62 -4.80 11.03
CA TRP A 105 -6.06 -5.34 9.78
C TRP A 105 -5.50 -6.74 9.96
N ARG A 106 -4.68 -6.95 11.01
CA ARG A 106 -4.12 -8.28 11.33
C ARG A 106 -5.21 -9.32 11.52
N ASP A 107 -6.23 -9.02 12.34
CA ASP A 107 -7.32 -9.94 12.65
C ASP A 107 -8.14 -10.29 11.39
N GLU A 108 -8.44 -9.30 10.55
CA GLU A 108 -9.14 -9.53 9.29
C GLU A 108 -8.30 -10.33 8.30
N LEU A 109 -7.01 -10.07 8.18
CA LEU A 109 -6.12 -10.85 7.31
C LEU A 109 -6.05 -12.31 7.75
N LEU A 110 -5.86 -12.59 9.04
CA LEU A 110 -5.84 -13.95 9.59
C LEU A 110 -7.17 -14.68 9.41
N LYS A 111 -8.28 -13.96 9.41
CA LYS A 111 -9.62 -14.53 9.23
C LYS A 111 -9.99 -14.76 7.75
N ARG A 112 -9.46 -13.94 6.84
CA ARG A 112 -9.93 -13.84 5.46
C ARG A 112 -8.93 -14.31 4.41
N THR A 113 -7.71 -14.65 4.83
CA THR A 113 -6.65 -15.08 3.92
C THR A 113 -5.96 -16.33 4.44
N SER A 114 -5.09 -16.91 3.61
CA SER A 114 -4.24 -18.04 3.97
C SER A 114 -3.06 -17.65 4.90
N LEU A 115 -2.88 -16.35 5.19
CA LEU A 115 -1.76 -15.85 5.99
C LEU A 115 -1.78 -16.40 7.42
N THR A 116 -0.61 -16.73 7.93
CA THR A 116 -0.37 -17.16 9.32
C THR A 116 0.13 -15.98 10.19
N PRO A 117 0.04 -16.08 11.52
CA PRO A 117 0.58 -15.04 12.41
C PRO A 117 2.08 -14.76 12.23
N GLU A 118 2.85 -15.73 11.77
CA GLU A 118 4.29 -15.64 11.53
C GLU A 118 4.64 -14.80 10.31
N GLU A 119 3.70 -14.67 9.37
CA GLU A 119 3.87 -13.93 8.11
C GLU A 119 3.46 -12.46 8.22
N ILE A 120 2.75 -12.09 9.31
CA ILE A 120 2.27 -10.72 9.54
C ILE A 120 3.07 -10.06 10.66
N GLY A 121 3.80 -8.99 10.34
CA GLY A 121 4.55 -8.16 11.28
C GLY A 121 3.83 -6.86 11.62
N GLU A 122 4.02 -6.37 12.83
CA GLU A 122 3.64 -5.02 13.25
C GLU A 122 4.86 -4.12 13.35
N TYR A 123 4.79 -2.93 12.70
CA TYR A 123 5.82 -1.91 12.78
C TYR A 123 5.22 -0.61 13.32
N SER A 124 5.31 -0.45 14.63
CA SER A 124 4.68 0.65 15.38
C SER A 124 5.61 1.19 16.48
N GLY A 125 5.11 2.06 17.33
CA GLY A 125 5.82 2.50 18.54
C GLY A 125 6.16 1.36 19.51
N GLN A 126 5.41 0.27 19.47
CA GLN A 126 5.52 -0.86 20.39
C GLN A 126 6.29 -2.06 19.82
N ALA A 127 6.19 -2.30 18.50
CA ALA A 127 6.83 -3.42 17.81
C ALA A 127 7.59 -2.95 16.58
N LYS A 128 8.62 -3.70 16.17
CA LYS A 128 9.48 -3.42 15.04
C LYS A 128 9.72 -4.67 14.19
N GLU A 129 8.63 -5.37 13.87
CA GLU A 129 8.70 -6.62 13.11
C GLU A 129 8.52 -6.32 11.63
N VAL A 130 9.51 -6.70 10.82
CA VAL A 130 9.42 -6.68 9.36
C VAL A 130 9.21 -8.10 8.87
N LYS A 131 8.10 -8.35 8.22
CA LYS A 131 7.63 -9.66 7.72
C LYS A 131 7.15 -9.48 6.27
N PRO A 132 6.90 -10.56 5.52
CA PRO A 132 6.38 -10.47 4.15
C PRO A 132 5.12 -9.60 4.03
N VAL A 133 4.25 -9.63 5.04
CA VAL A 133 3.15 -8.66 5.22
C VAL A 133 3.46 -7.85 6.47
N THR A 134 3.69 -6.56 6.30
CA THR A 134 4.02 -5.67 7.43
C THR A 134 2.97 -4.57 7.54
N ILE A 135 2.42 -4.40 8.75
CA ILE A 135 1.45 -3.35 9.06
C ILE A 135 2.16 -2.28 9.89
N ALA A 136 2.31 -1.08 9.33
CA ALA A 136 3.00 0.03 9.98
C ALA A 136 2.07 1.22 10.23
N THR A 137 2.30 1.93 11.33
CA THR A 137 1.54 3.15 11.59
C THR A 137 2.18 4.36 10.92
N TYR A 138 1.36 5.32 10.45
CA TYR A 138 1.89 6.58 9.89
C TYR A 138 2.79 7.32 10.88
N GLN A 139 2.45 7.29 12.18
CA GLN A 139 3.21 7.99 13.21
C GLN A 139 4.66 7.49 13.29
N ILE A 140 4.89 6.17 13.16
CA ILE A 140 6.25 5.66 13.25
C ILE A 140 7.10 6.10 12.07
N LEU A 141 6.53 6.13 10.86
CA LEU A 141 7.25 6.57 9.67
C LEU A 141 7.56 8.08 9.70
N THR A 142 6.68 8.87 10.32
CA THR A 142 6.84 10.32 10.44
C THR A 142 7.58 10.75 11.70
N ALA A 143 7.90 9.80 12.60
CA ALA A 143 8.66 10.09 13.81
C ALA A 143 10.10 10.49 13.48
N LYS A 144 10.48 11.68 13.94
CA LYS A 144 11.86 12.17 13.82
C LYS A 144 12.71 11.73 15.01
N ARG A 145 13.89 11.21 14.73
CA ARG A 145 14.93 10.97 15.72
C ARG A 145 16.16 11.76 15.34
N LYS A 146 16.62 12.66 16.20
CA LYS A 146 17.74 13.58 15.92
C LYS A 146 17.57 14.41 14.63
N GLY A 147 16.31 14.77 14.29
CA GLY A 147 15.99 15.57 13.09
C GLY A 147 15.72 14.77 11.82
N GLU A 148 16.03 13.46 11.80
CA GLU A 148 15.84 12.58 10.66
C GLU A 148 14.66 11.62 10.85
N TYR A 149 14.05 11.21 9.76
CA TYR A 149 12.97 10.20 9.75
C TYR A 149 13.56 8.78 9.81
N ALA A 150 13.95 8.37 11.02
CA ALA A 150 14.70 7.12 11.26
C ALA A 150 13.99 5.83 10.77
N HIS A 151 12.67 5.88 10.56
CA HIS A 151 11.88 4.71 10.19
C HIS A 151 11.44 4.70 8.72
N LEU A 152 11.82 5.70 7.91
CA LEU A 152 11.57 5.65 6.46
C LEU A 152 12.34 4.50 5.79
N ALA A 153 13.44 4.04 6.38
CA ALA A 153 14.15 2.84 5.93
C ALA A 153 13.28 1.58 5.88
N LEU A 154 12.08 1.57 6.51
CA LEU A 154 11.10 0.50 6.33
C LEU A 154 10.64 0.37 4.88
N LEU A 155 10.57 1.47 4.14
CA LEU A 155 10.17 1.45 2.73
C LEU A 155 11.18 0.71 1.85
N ASP A 156 12.43 0.64 2.29
CA ASP A 156 13.53 -0.06 1.61
C ASP A 156 13.89 -1.40 2.30
N ALA A 157 13.18 -1.78 3.38
CA ALA A 157 13.51 -2.96 4.17
C ALA A 157 13.24 -4.28 3.43
N LEU A 158 12.25 -4.29 2.56
CA LEU A 158 11.93 -5.38 1.63
C LEU A 158 11.61 -4.79 0.27
N ASP A 159 11.66 -5.63 -0.75
CA ASP A 159 11.17 -5.29 -2.09
C ASP A 159 9.63 -5.41 -2.11
N TRP A 160 8.95 -4.34 -1.68
CA TRP A 160 7.50 -4.30 -1.57
C TRP A 160 6.84 -4.28 -2.95
N GLY A 161 6.04 -5.29 -3.27
CA GLY A 161 5.27 -5.32 -4.51
C GLY A 161 3.91 -4.61 -4.40
N LEU A 162 3.37 -4.49 -3.18
CA LEU A 162 2.13 -3.77 -2.91
C LEU A 162 2.28 -2.88 -1.68
N ILE A 163 1.83 -1.62 -1.79
CA ILE A 163 1.70 -0.72 -0.65
C ILE A 163 0.25 -0.29 -0.53
N VAL A 164 -0.36 -0.57 0.62
CA VAL A 164 -1.75 -0.19 0.93
C VAL A 164 -1.74 0.96 1.91
N TYR A 165 -2.40 2.05 1.57
CA TYR A 165 -2.62 3.21 2.44
C TYR A 165 -4.06 3.18 2.97
N ASP A 166 -4.25 2.86 4.24
CA ASP A 166 -5.57 2.95 4.88
C ASP A 166 -5.83 4.36 5.38
N GLU A 167 -7.05 4.87 5.17
CA GLU A 167 -7.46 6.24 5.51
C GLU A 167 -6.46 7.29 4.98
N VAL A 168 -6.13 7.21 3.69
CA VAL A 168 -5.11 8.03 3.01
C VAL A 168 -5.27 9.55 3.21
N HIS A 169 -6.49 10.03 3.49
CA HIS A 169 -6.78 11.44 3.77
C HIS A 169 -6.15 11.91 5.10
N LEU A 170 -5.77 11.00 6.00
CA LEU A 170 -5.06 11.30 7.25
C LEU A 170 -3.54 11.22 7.11
N LEU A 171 -3.04 10.95 5.90
CA LEU A 171 -1.62 10.88 5.62
C LEU A 171 -0.93 12.22 5.89
N PRO A 172 0.14 12.27 6.71
CA PRO A 172 0.87 13.50 6.98
C PRO A 172 1.57 14.03 5.72
N ALA A 173 0.90 14.92 5.00
CA ALA A 173 1.32 15.47 3.71
C ALA A 173 2.78 16.00 3.65
N PRO A 174 3.37 16.58 4.72
CA PRO A 174 4.76 17.06 4.65
C PRO A 174 5.82 15.97 4.50
N VAL A 175 5.48 14.72 4.80
CA VAL A 175 6.44 13.58 4.79
C VAL A 175 6.31 12.72 3.56
N PHE A 176 5.09 12.65 2.98
CA PHE A 176 4.76 11.77 1.87
C PHE A 176 4.42 12.53 0.56
N LYS A 177 4.80 13.81 0.52
CA LYS A 177 4.71 14.64 -0.70
C LYS A 177 5.98 14.56 -1.50
#